data_a74ad3cd9742441055ee4433d58c75b9
#
_entry.id   a74ad3cd9742441055ee4433d58c75b9
#
_cell.length_a   1.000
_cell.length_b   1.000
_cell.length_c   1.000
_cell.angle_alpha   90.00
_cell.angle_beta   90.00
_cell.angle_gamma   90.00
#
_symmetry.space_group_name_H-M   'P 1'
#
loop_
_entity.id
_entity.type
_entity.pdbx_description
1 polymer ?
#
loop_
_entity_poly.entity_id
_entity_poly.type
_entity_poly.pdbx_seq_one_letter_code
_entity_poly.pdbx_strand_id
1 'polypeptide(L)'
;MTEPGISENFWNAKYMAGMRAAVRESKGRLVEISLSDLDEINEKNRDLKLRVPIILNGRSSDWIASLIPLVCDKGFHPMLLASHNYTPQRGVSSLRFDFFGLYTSWFAYFRRCGSKNMALVGANKNNVGDSIKCQAISGFNDGNGKADIYYMKSSMRLCLESFINNAKEYDVVLCVNDVVAIILKSMLRKSGLENSVEVHSFWDSPLSKYINHQEKLIALNYNELARQAIKVYSFLVNNPEIESVAVTVKGDMSHCLAPIKSAYVQPNENTFLKDPSVQDVYALERLFSSLDELDFEIIKCVIKGDTYELIAEKENVSLGTVKYRIKKMLALAGKTKRKELLMLVEKYLQAELI
;
A
#
# COMPACT_ATOMS: atom_id res chain seq x y z
N MET A 1 16.84 -1.79 -7.20
CA MET A 1 17.17 -1.37 -5.81
C MET A 1 15.88 -1.08 -5.08
N THR A 2 15.74 -1.55 -3.86
CA THR A 2 14.52 -1.41 -3.04
C THR A 2 14.84 -0.62 -1.77
N GLU A 3 13.96 0.33 -1.40
CA GLU A 3 14.12 1.13 -0.17
C GLU A 3 14.12 0.20 1.07
N PRO A 4 15.05 0.36 1.99
CA PRO A 4 15.08 -0.41 3.23
C PRO A 4 13.77 -0.28 4.02
N GLY A 5 13.26 -1.39 4.55
CA GLY A 5 12.05 -1.44 5.35
C GLY A 5 10.73 -1.53 4.60
N ILE A 6 10.72 -1.40 3.26
CA ILE A 6 9.50 -1.65 2.47
C ILE A 6 9.40 -3.07 1.92
N SER A 7 10.48 -3.85 1.99
CA SER A 7 10.54 -5.23 1.47
C SER A 7 9.51 -6.16 2.09
N GLU A 8 9.09 -5.90 3.32
CA GLU A 8 8.18 -6.75 4.09
C GLU A 8 6.69 -6.40 3.93
N ASN A 9 6.36 -5.31 3.22
CA ASN A 9 4.96 -4.95 3.06
C ASN A 9 4.31 -5.63 1.85
N PHE A 10 3.01 -5.86 1.97
CA PHE A 10 2.21 -6.56 0.99
C PHE A 10 2.23 -5.90 -0.41
N TRP A 11 2.18 -4.58 -0.48
CA TRP A 11 2.22 -3.87 -1.77
C TRP A 11 3.55 -4.06 -2.49
N ASN A 12 4.66 -4.06 -1.74
CA ASN A 12 5.96 -4.37 -2.34
C ASN A 12 6.01 -5.82 -2.83
N ALA A 13 5.44 -6.76 -2.07
CA ALA A 13 5.35 -8.16 -2.51
C ALA A 13 4.58 -8.29 -3.82
N LYS A 14 3.45 -7.56 -4.01
CA LYS A 14 2.72 -7.50 -5.28
C LYS A 14 3.54 -6.91 -6.42
N TYR A 15 4.24 -5.79 -6.20
CA TYR A 15 5.13 -5.22 -7.21
C TYR A 15 6.19 -6.22 -7.63
N MET A 16 6.89 -6.81 -6.68
CA MET A 16 7.97 -7.75 -6.95
C MET A 16 7.47 -9.04 -7.63
N ALA A 17 6.30 -9.53 -7.26
CA ALA A 17 5.66 -10.66 -7.95
C ALA A 17 5.35 -10.33 -9.41
N GLY A 18 4.75 -9.17 -9.66
CA GLY A 18 4.50 -8.66 -11.02
C GLY A 18 5.77 -8.48 -11.83
N MET A 19 6.82 -7.91 -11.23
CA MET A 19 8.13 -7.74 -11.87
C MET A 19 8.77 -9.07 -12.24
N ARG A 20 8.76 -10.05 -11.33
CA ARG A 20 9.29 -11.39 -11.61
C ARG A 20 8.53 -12.08 -12.74
N ALA A 21 7.19 -11.94 -12.78
CA ALA A 21 6.38 -12.48 -13.86
C ALA A 21 6.70 -11.82 -15.20
N ALA A 22 6.71 -10.48 -15.27
CA ALA A 22 6.99 -9.74 -16.49
C ALA A 22 8.41 -9.99 -17.04
N VAL A 23 9.39 -10.13 -16.16
CA VAL A 23 10.78 -10.45 -16.54
C VAL A 23 10.90 -11.86 -17.10
N ARG A 24 10.17 -12.85 -16.53
CA ARG A 24 10.12 -14.23 -17.06
C ARG A 24 9.50 -14.26 -18.46
N GLU A 25 8.39 -13.54 -18.68
CA GLU A 25 7.77 -13.40 -20.00
C GLU A 25 8.74 -12.87 -21.04
N SER A 26 9.65 -11.97 -20.63
CA SER A 26 10.71 -11.40 -21.47
C SER A 26 11.99 -12.25 -21.54
N LYS A 27 11.98 -13.48 -20.98
CA LYS A 27 13.14 -14.36 -20.87
C LYS A 27 14.35 -13.73 -20.16
N GLY A 28 14.10 -12.75 -19.31
CA GLY A 28 15.12 -12.04 -18.54
C GLY A 28 15.31 -12.59 -17.13
N ARG A 29 16.20 -11.98 -16.38
CA ARG A 29 16.44 -12.24 -14.95
C ARG A 29 16.34 -10.94 -14.17
N LEU A 30 15.51 -10.91 -13.14
CA LEU A 30 15.46 -9.81 -12.19
C LEU A 30 16.54 -10.02 -11.12
N VAL A 31 17.44 -9.06 -10.98
CA VAL A 31 18.49 -9.06 -9.97
C VAL A 31 18.26 -7.88 -9.03
N GLU A 32 18.24 -8.13 -7.75
CA GLU A 32 18.20 -7.10 -6.73
C GLU A 32 19.64 -6.68 -6.40
N ILE A 33 19.90 -5.38 -6.47
CA ILE A 33 21.24 -4.81 -6.33
C ILE A 33 21.25 -3.70 -5.28
N SER A 34 22.40 -3.50 -4.64
CA SER A 34 22.71 -2.39 -3.76
C SER A 34 23.46 -1.28 -4.49
N LEU A 35 23.72 -0.16 -3.83
CA LEU A 35 24.52 0.91 -4.41
C LEU A 35 25.97 0.50 -4.66
N SER A 36 26.54 -0.37 -3.81
CA SER A 36 27.90 -0.90 -3.97
C SER A 36 28.06 -1.77 -5.22
N ASP A 37 27.00 -2.46 -5.67
CA ASP A 37 27.05 -3.35 -6.81
C ASP A 37 27.11 -2.58 -8.15
N LEU A 38 26.77 -1.29 -8.14
CA LEU A 38 26.75 -0.46 -9.35
C LEU A 38 28.16 -0.28 -9.96
N ASP A 39 29.21 -0.25 -9.15
CA ASP A 39 30.59 -0.11 -9.64
C ASP A 39 31.00 -1.35 -10.42
N GLU A 40 30.72 -2.54 -9.91
CA GLU A 40 30.98 -3.82 -10.59
C GLU A 40 30.18 -3.94 -11.89
N ILE A 41 28.90 -3.54 -11.85
CA ILE A 41 28.05 -3.56 -13.06
C ILE A 41 28.56 -2.58 -14.10
N ASN A 42 29.01 -1.39 -13.71
CA ASN A 42 29.56 -0.39 -14.60
C ASN A 42 30.85 -0.88 -15.26
N GLU A 43 31.73 -1.54 -14.53
CA GLU A 43 32.94 -2.14 -15.09
C GLU A 43 32.63 -3.20 -16.13
N LYS A 44 31.66 -4.07 -15.89
CA LYS A 44 31.23 -5.12 -16.83
C LYS A 44 30.53 -4.57 -18.08
N ASN A 45 29.96 -3.37 -18.01
CA ASN A 45 29.20 -2.75 -19.11
C ASN A 45 29.94 -1.60 -19.81
N ARG A 46 31.22 -1.38 -19.50
CA ARG A 46 32.02 -0.28 -20.08
C ARG A 46 31.97 -0.23 -21.62
N ASP A 47 31.89 -1.37 -22.28
CA ASP A 47 31.88 -1.46 -23.74
C ASP A 47 30.52 -1.20 -24.38
N LEU A 48 29.45 -1.20 -23.60
CA LEU A 48 28.07 -1.09 -24.12
C LEU A 48 27.64 0.36 -24.40
N LYS A 49 28.37 1.38 -23.91
CA LYS A 49 28.05 2.84 -24.05
C LYS A 49 26.58 3.20 -23.78
N LEU A 50 25.80 2.29 -23.17
CA LEU A 50 24.39 2.43 -22.93
C LEU A 50 24.17 2.75 -21.45
N ARG A 51 23.39 3.77 -21.18
CA ARG A 51 22.85 4.00 -19.83
C ARG A 51 21.91 2.85 -19.49
N VAL A 52 22.34 1.93 -18.65
CA VAL A 52 21.51 0.83 -18.19
C VAL A 52 20.46 1.37 -17.21
N PRO A 53 19.15 1.14 -17.44
CA PRO A 53 18.13 1.57 -16.50
C PRO A 53 18.21 0.79 -15.19
N ILE A 54 18.17 1.51 -14.07
CA ILE A 54 18.10 0.92 -12.73
C ILE A 54 16.74 1.22 -12.12
N ILE A 55 15.97 0.19 -11.85
CA ILE A 55 14.65 0.33 -11.22
C ILE A 55 14.82 0.63 -9.74
N LEU A 56 14.31 1.79 -9.31
CA LEU A 56 14.26 2.24 -7.94
C LEU A 56 12.84 2.06 -7.40
N ASN A 57 12.70 1.17 -6.43
CA ASN A 57 11.43 0.86 -5.78
C ASN A 57 11.44 1.43 -4.36
N GLY A 58 10.85 2.59 -4.17
CA GLY A 58 10.82 3.30 -2.91
C GLY A 58 9.61 4.24 -2.80
N ARG A 59 9.35 4.75 -1.59
CA ARG A 59 8.23 5.63 -1.26
C ARG A 59 8.63 6.92 -0.57
N SER A 60 9.79 6.91 0.10
CA SER A 60 10.34 8.08 0.77
C SER A 60 10.94 9.02 -0.26
N SER A 61 10.47 10.28 -0.25
CA SER A 61 11.03 11.34 -1.08
C SER A 61 12.52 11.55 -0.83
N ASP A 62 12.93 11.46 0.44
CA ASP A 62 14.31 11.71 0.84
C ASP A 62 15.23 10.58 0.35
N TRP A 63 14.80 9.31 0.48
CA TRP A 63 15.55 8.18 -0.04
C TRP A 63 15.72 8.27 -1.55
N ILE A 64 14.65 8.58 -2.28
CA ILE A 64 14.68 8.73 -3.74
C ILE A 64 15.58 9.90 -4.14
N ALA A 65 15.42 11.06 -3.50
CA ALA A 65 16.19 12.25 -3.79
C ALA A 65 17.70 12.04 -3.53
N SER A 66 18.05 11.27 -2.48
CA SER A 66 19.43 10.94 -2.19
C SER A 66 20.05 9.94 -3.16
N LEU A 67 19.25 9.00 -3.69
CA LEU A 67 19.73 7.89 -4.50
C LEU A 67 19.88 8.25 -5.98
N ILE A 68 18.99 9.09 -6.51
CA ILE A 68 19.01 9.48 -7.94
C ILE A 68 20.37 10.05 -8.37
N PRO A 69 20.95 11.07 -7.68
CA PRO A 69 22.26 11.60 -8.08
C PRO A 69 23.34 10.51 -8.09
N LEU A 70 23.37 9.65 -7.08
CA LEU A 70 24.36 8.57 -6.95
C LEU A 70 24.27 7.55 -8.11
N VAL A 71 23.06 7.23 -8.55
CA VAL A 71 22.83 6.35 -9.70
C VAL A 71 23.24 7.03 -11.01
N CYS A 72 22.91 8.33 -11.17
CA CYS A 72 23.28 9.12 -12.34
C CYS A 72 24.81 9.32 -12.44
N ASP A 73 25.49 9.64 -11.34
CA ASP A 73 26.94 9.86 -11.29
C ASP A 73 27.71 8.60 -11.67
N LYS A 74 27.14 7.42 -11.39
CA LYS A 74 27.69 6.14 -11.84
C LYS A 74 27.35 5.79 -13.30
N GLY A 75 26.68 6.69 -14.04
CA GLY A 75 26.36 6.52 -15.46
C GLY A 75 25.10 5.71 -15.75
N PHE A 76 24.29 5.37 -14.75
CA PHE A 76 23.04 4.64 -14.92
C PHE A 76 21.85 5.57 -15.11
N HIS A 77 20.74 5.01 -15.64
CA HIS A 77 19.49 5.72 -15.82
C HIS A 77 18.48 5.32 -14.70
N PRO A 78 18.14 6.23 -13.77
CA PRO A 78 17.16 5.91 -12.74
C PRO A 78 15.76 5.75 -13.32
N MET A 79 15.07 4.68 -12.94
CA MET A 79 13.71 4.39 -13.32
C MET A 79 12.85 4.15 -12.06
N LEU A 80 12.04 5.13 -11.69
CA LEU A 80 11.22 5.08 -10.48
C LEU A 80 10.01 4.18 -10.70
N LEU A 81 9.80 3.24 -9.78
CA LEU A 81 8.63 2.37 -9.77
C LEU A 81 7.67 2.80 -8.66
N ALA A 82 6.41 3.01 -9.04
CA ALA A 82 5.28 3.28 -8.19
C ALA A 82 5.24 4.65 -7.46
N SER A 83 4.23 5.41 -7.74
CA SER A 83 3.64 6.50 -6.94
C SER A 83 4.36 7.87 -6.89
N HIS A 84 5.28 8.19 -7.77
CA HIS A 84 5.97 9.48 -7.66
C HIS A 84 5.60 10.47 -8.76
N ASN A 85 5.11 11.64 -8.38
CA ASN A 85 5.26 12.86 -9.16
C ASN A 85 6.63 13.46 -8.82
N TYR A 86 7.67 12.76 -9.16
CA TYR A 86 8.97 13.38 -9.15
C TYR A 86 8.96 14.37 -10.34
N THR A 87 9.12 15.65 -10.06
CA THR A 87 9.39 16.63 -11.13
C THR A 87 10.69 16.16 -11.78
N PRO A 88 10.67 15.78 -13.07
CA PRO A 88 11.82 15.11 -13.64
C PRO A 88 13.03 16.02 -13.56
N GLN A 89 13.97 15.66 -12.69
CA GLN A 89 15.35 16.03 -12.94
C GLN A 89 15.77 15.31 -14.21
N ARG A 90 16.63 15.92 -15.00
CA ARG A 90 17.16 15.35 -16.25
C ARG A 90 17.49 13.86 -16.06
N GLY A 91 17.00 13.04 -16.97
CA GLY A 91 17.37 11.63 -17.04
C GLY A 91 16.69 10.69 -16.04
N VAL A 92 15.54 11.02 -15.48
CA VAL A 92 14.78 10.13 -14.59
C VAL A 92 13.48 9.67 -15.24
N SER A 93 13.31 8.38 -15.43
CA SER A 93 12.05 7.79 -15.89
C SER A 93 11.15 7.41 -14.72
N SER A 94 9.84 7.38 -14.93
CA SER A 94 8.88 7.02 -13.87
C SER A 94 7.71 6.20 -14.38
N LEU A 95 7.29 5.22 -13.57
CA LEU A 95 6.06 4.45 -13.77
C LEU A 95 5.22 4.54 -12.51
N ARG A 96 3.95 4.89 -12.65
CA ARG A 96 3.05 5.14 -11.51
C ARG A 96 1.61 4.79 -11.82
N PHE A 97 0.81 4.63 -10.77
CA PHE A 97 -0.63 4.68 -10.89
C PHE A 97 -1.14 6.11 -10.91
N ASP A 98 -2.27 6.33 -11.58
CA ASP A 98 -2.95 7.63 -11.59
C ASP A 98 -3.74 7.88 -10.29
N PHE A 99 -3.03 8.03 -9.18
CA PHE A 99 -3.69 8.32 -7.90
C PHE A 99 -4.42 9.67 -7.91
N PHE A 100 -3.90 10.66 -8.65
CA PHE A 100 -4.58 11.94 -8.76
C PHE A 100 -5.95 11.79 -9.43
N GLY A 101 -5.99 11.22 -10.63
CA GLY A 101 -7.23 10.98 -11.35
C GLY A 101 -8.18 10.06 -10.59
N LEU A 102 -7.67 9.01 -9.94
CA LEU A 102 -8.46 8.10 -9.13
C LEU A 102 -9.17 8.83 -7.97
N TYR A 103 -8.43 9.55 -7.13
CA TYR A 103 -9.03 10.24 -5.97
C TYR A 103 -9.95 11.37 -6.36
N THR A 104 -9.60 12.16 -7.37
CA THR A 104 -10.48 13.22 -7.84
C THR A 104 -11.77 12.68 -8.44
N SER A 105 -11.69 11.59 -9.22
CA SER A 105 -12.89 10.93 -9.76
C SER A 105 -13.77 10.39 -8.64
N TRP A 106 -13.16 9.88 -7.58
CA TRP A 106 -13.86 9.35 -6.41
C TRP A 106 -14.57 10.45 -5.62
N PHE A 107 -13.86 11.53 -5.30
CA PHE A 107 -14.49 12.70 -4.66
C PHE A 107 -15.61 13.31 -5.51
N ALA A 108 -15.40 13.43 -6.83
CA ALA A 108 -16.42 13.90 -7.75
C ALA A 108 -17.65 12.98 -7.80
N TYR A 109 -17.44 11.66 -7.70
CA TYR A 109 -18.53 10.69 -7.61
C TYR A 109 -19.37 10.91 -6.35
N PHE A 110 -18.76 10.96 -5.17
CA PHE A 110 -19.50 11.17 -3.92
C PHE A 110 -20.20 12.53 -3.90
N ARG A 111 -19.57 13.57 -4.43
CA ARG A 111 -20.20 14.88 -4.58
C ARG A 111 -21.48 14.80 -5.43
N ARG A 112 -21.46 14.07 -6.55
CA ARG A 112 -22.66 13.83 -7.38
C ARG A 112 -23.71 12.98 -6.67
N CYS A 113 -23.32 12.08 -5.79
CA CYS A 113 -24.23 11.31 -4.95
C CYS A 113 -24.85 12.11 -3.79
N GLY A 114 -24.48 13.39 -3.65
CA GLY A 114 -25.04 14.29 -2.64
C GLY A 114 -24.20 14.49 -1.40
N SER A 115 -23.04 13.83 -1.27
CA SER A 115 -22.12 14.02 -0.15
C SER A 115 -21.51 15.42 -0.19
N LYS A 116 -21.72 16.19 0.87
CA LYS A 116 -21.22 17.58 1.00
C LYS A 116 -19.90 17.63 1.75
N ASN A 117 -19.79 16.88 2.82
CA ASN A 117 -18.64 16.91 3.70
C ASN A 117 -17.83 15.62 3.56
N MET A 118 -16.60 15.75 3.10
CA MET A 118 -15.72 14.63 2.83
C MET A 118 -14.38 14.80 3.54
N ALA A 119 -13.69 13.73 3.85
CA ALA A 119 -12.35 13.78 4.42
C ALA A 119 -11.40 12.80 3.72
N LEU A 120 -10.11 13.13 3.71
CA LEU A 120 -9.01 12.22 3.43
C LEU A 120 -8.25 11.99 4.73
N VAL A 121 -8.10 10.73 5.15
CA VAL A 121 -7.53 10.40 6.46
C VAL A 121 -6.30 9.51 6.34
N GLY A 122 -5.31 9.77 7.22
CA GLY A 122 -4.08 9.00 7.33
C GLY A 122 -2.98 9.42 6.37
N ALA A 123 -3.09 10.61 5.76
CA ALA A 123 -2.08 11.12 4.85
C ALA A 123 -0.75 11.38 5.56
N ASN A 124 0.32 10.81 5.02
CA ASN A 124 1.67 11.09 5.45
C ASN A 124 2.30 12.14 4.54
N LYS A 125 2.69 13.28 5.13
CA LYS A 125 3.29 14.38 4.36
C LYS A 125 4.59 14.00 3.66
N ASN A 126 5.29 12.97 4.10
CA ASN A 126 6.53 12.46 3.49
C ASN A 126 6.32 11.36 2.45
N ASN A 127 5.11 10.90 2.28
CA ASN A 127 4.79 9.93 1.26
C ASN A 127 4.31 10.67 0.02
N VAL A 128 5.06 10.56 -1.07
CA VAL A 128 4.73 11.25 -2.33
C VAL A 128 3.38 10.80 -2.88
N GLY A 129 3.02 9.53 -2.75
CA GLY A 129 1.71 9.02 -3.15
C GLY A 129 0.57 9.66 -2.36
N ASP A 130 0.75 9.89 -1.06
CA ASP A 130 -0.27 10.55 -0.22
C ASP A 130 -0.38 12.04 -0.54
N SER A 131 0.73 12.69 -0.87
CA SER A 131 0.76 14.09 -1.33
C SER A 131 -0.13 14.30 -2.57
N ILE A 132 -0.05 13.37 -3.54
CA ILE A 132 -0.89 13.40 -4.74
C ILE A 132 -2.38 13.26 -4.41
N LYS A 133 -2.72 12.38 -3.47
CA LYS A 133 -4.09 12.19 -2.99
C LYS A 133 -4.61 13.44 -2.27
N CYS A 134 -3.74 14.09 -1.48
CA CYS A 134 -4.07 15.37 -0.84
C CYS A 134 -4.37 16.47 -1.84
N GLN A 135 -3.62 16.54 -2.94
CA GLN A 135 -3.90 17.51 -4.02
C GLN A 135 -5.24 17.23 -4.69
N ALA A 136 -5.56 15.96 -4.92
CA ALA A 136 -6.82 15.58 -5.55
C ALA A 136 -8.03 16.08 -4.75
N ILE A 137 -7.97 16.04 -3.40
CA ILE A 137 -9.06 16.50 -2.55
C ILE A 137 -9.11 18.03 -2.41
N SER A 138 -7.96 18.70 -2.46
CA SER A 138 -7.91 20.16 -2.20
C SER A 138 -8.78 21.00 -3.15
N GLY A 139 -9.03 20.49 -4.36
CA GLY A 139 -9.92 21.12 -5.34
C GLY A 139 -11.42 21.04 -5.01
N PHE A 140 -11.81 20.32 -3.95
CA PHE A 140 -13.22 20.15 -3.55
C PHE A 140 -13.69 21.09 -2.42
N ASN A 141 -12.82 21.96 -1.93
CA ASN A 141 -13.18 23.09 -1.07
C ASN A 141 -13.65 24.28 -1.92
N ASP A 142 -14.79 24.13 -2.59
CA ASP A 142 -15.31 25.03 -3.62
C ASP A 142 -16.57 25.84 -3.18
N GLY A 143 -16.85 25.87 -1.88
CA GLY A 143 -18.06 26.48 -1.30
C GLY A 143 -19.30 25.57 -1.33
N ASN A 144 -19.26 24.43 -2.04
CA ASN A 144 -20.38 23.48 -2.10
C ASN A 144 -20.27 22.37 -1.03
N GLY A 145 -19.31 22.47 -0.13
CA GLY A 145 -19.08 21.52 0.96
C GLY A 145 -17.65 21.55 1.45
N LYS A 146 -17.36 20.71 2.43
CA LYS A 146 -16.08 20.60 3.14
C LYS A 146 -15.28 19.42 2.58
N ALA A 147 -13.98 19.62 2.41
CA ALA A 147 -13.04 18.57 1.99
C ALA A 147 -11.74 18.68 2.79
N ASP A 148 -11.68 17.98 3.92
CA ASP A 148 -10.59 18.11 4.88
C ASP A 148 -9.56 17.01 4.75
N ILE A 149 -8.33 17.29 5.19
CA ILE A 149 -7.23 16.33 5.22
C ILE A 149 -6.73 16.14 6.63
N TYR A 150 -6.78 14.91 7.11
CA TYR A 150 -6.23 14.50 8.40
C TYR A 150 -4.87 13.88 8.20
N TYR A 151 -3.84 14.63 8.54
CA TYR A 151 -2.45 14.20 8.40
C TYR A 151 -1.98 13.37 9.60
N MET A 152 -1.29 12.29 9.30
CA MET A 152 -0.49 11.57 10.28
C MET A 152 0.73 12.44 10.66
N LYS A 153 0.76 12.93 11.89
CA LYS A 153 1.89 13.73 12.43
C LYS A 153 2.90 12.84 13.13
N SER A 154 2.60 12.46 14.37
CA SER A 154 3.47 11.65 15.23
C SER A 154 3.03 10.19 15.30
N SER A 155 1.74 9.91 15.17
CA SER A 155 1.23 8.55 15.11
C SER A 155 -0.06 8.47 14.28
N MET A 156 -0.33 7.30 13.72
CA MET A 156 -1.59 7.00 13.03
C MET A 156 -2.77 7.12 13.99
N ARG A 157 -2.60 6.60 15.21
CA ARG A 157 -3.65 6.62 16.24
C ARG A 157 -4.13 8.04 16.51
N LEU A 158 -3.24 8.98 16.77
CA LEU A 158 -3.60 10.40 17.02
C LEU A 158 -4.29 11.05 15.83
N CYS A 159 -3.88 10.72 14.61
CA CYS A 159 -4.56 11.17 13.40
C CYS A 159 -6.00 10.69 13.35
N LEU A 160 -6.22 9.40 13.60
CA LEU A 160 -7.55 8.80 13.56
C LEU A 160 -8.43 9.25 14.74
N GLU A 161 -7.89 9.41 15.92
CA GLU A 161 -8.60 10.01 17.09
C GLU A 161 -9.08 11.43 16.77
N SER A 162 -8.22 12.24 16.13
CA SER A 162 -8.59 13.59 15.68
C SER A 162 -9.73 13.57 14.67
N PHE A 163 -9.75 12.62 13.74
CA PHE A 163 -10.87 12.44 12.81
C PHE A 163 -12.13 11.96 13.53
N ILE A 164 -12.04 10.95 14.40
CA ILE A 164 -13.19 10.35 15.11
C ILE A 164 -13.94 11.38 15.93
N ASN A 165 -13.23 12.33 16.55
CA ASN A 165 -13.86 13.42 17.30
C ASN A 165 -14.80 14.29 16.46
N ASN A 166 -14.58 14.30 15.15
CA ASN A 166 -15.38 15.09 14.18
C ASN A 166 -16.11 14.18 13.16
N ALA A 167 -16.12 12.86 13.33
CA ALA A 167 -16.60 11.91 12.33
C ALA A 167 -18.05 12.17 11.86
N LYS A 168 -18.90 12.64 12.76
CA LYS A 168 -20.31 13.00 12.47
C LYS A 168 -20.49 14.22 11.57
N GLU A 169 -19.43 14.99 11.34
CA GLU A 169 -19.46 16.14 10.43
C GLU A 169 -19.29 15.73 8.95
N TYR A 170 -18.89 14.48 8.70
CA TYR A 170 -18.56 13.97 7.36
C TYR A 170 -19.57 12.93 6.87
N ASP A 171 -19.91 13.02 5.60
CA ASP A 171 -20.73 12.03 4.90
C ASP A 171 -19.85 10.83 4.49
N VAL A 172 -18.64 11.12 3.99
CA VAL A 172 -17.70 10.16 3.43
C VAL A 172 -16.28 10.44 3.88
N VAL A 173 -15.54 9.39 4.21
CA VAL A 173 -14.10 9.43 4.45
C VAL A 173 -13.36 8.48 3.50
N LEU A 174 -12.39 9.04 2.79
CA LEU A 174 -11.43 8.26 2.01
C LEU A 174 -10.16 8.06 2.85
N CYS A 175 -9.75 6.82 3.00
CA CYS A 175 -8.47 6.49 3.62
C CYS A 175 -7.38 6.41 2.55
N VAL A 176 -6.16 6.82 2.89
CA VAL A 176 -5.04 6.79 1.93
C VAL A 176 -4.66 5.38 1.49
N ASN A 177 -5.02 4.37 2.28
CA ASN A 177 -4.87 2.94 1.98
C ASN A 177 -5.77 2.09 2.89
N ASP A 178 -5.87 0.81 2.60
CA ASP A 178 -6.69 -0.15 3.33
C ASP A 178 -6.22 -0.41 4.77
N VAL A 179 -4.93 -0.32 5.07
CA VAL A 179 -4.44 -0.43 6.46
C VAL A 179 -5.05 0.68 7.32
N VAL A 180 -5.06 1.91 6.83
CA VAL A 180 -5.71 3.05 7.52
C VAL A 180 -7.21 2.81 7.68
N ALA A 181 -7.87 2.31 6.63
CA ALA A 181 -9.30 2.03 6.67
C ALA A 181 -9.67 0.94 7.69
N ILE A 182 -8.86 -0.13 7.77
CA ILE A 182 -9.03 -1.20 8.75
C ILE A 182 -8.93 -0.66 10.18
N ILE A 183 -7.89 0.12 10.46
CA ILE A 183 -7.68 0.73 11.78
C ILE A 183 -8.84 1.68 12.10
N LEU A 184 -9.21 2.55 11.16
CA LEU A 184 -10.31 3.51 11.34
C LEU A 184 -11.64 2.81 11.61
N LYS A 185 -12.04 1.80 10.81
CA LYS A 185 -13.26 1.03 11.02
C LYS A 185 -13.28 0.37 12.41
N SER A 186 -12.15 -0.20 12.86
CA SER A 186 -12.01 -0.77 14.20
C SER A 186 -12.22 0.30 15.31
N MET A 187 -11.66 1.49 15.12
CA MET A 187 -11.79 2.57 16.10
C MET A 187 -13.18 3.18 16.11
N LEU A 188 -13.82 3.39 14.95
CA LEU A 188 -15.21 3.86 14.85
C LEU A 188 -16.17 2.89 15.55
N ARG A 189 -16.00 1.58 15.34
CA ARG A 189 -16.80 0.55 16.02
C ARG A 189 -16.67 0.65 17.56
N LYS A 190 -15.45 0.76 18.07
CA LYS A 190 -15.20 0.92 19.52
C LYS A 190 -15.79 2.19 20.10
N SER A 191 -15.98 3.22 19.28
CA SER A 191 -16.59 4.49 19.67
C SER A 191 -18.11 4.53 19.42
N GLY A 192 -18.73 3.44 18.93
CA GLY A 192 -20.14 3.41 18.56
C GLY A 192 -20.51 4.33 17.40
N LEU A 193 -19.55 4.59 16.51
CA LEU A 193 -19.67 5.51 15.37
C LEU A 193 -19.56 4.82 14.01
N GLU A 194 -19.66 3.49 13.96
CA GLU A 194 -19.48 2.68 12.74
C GLU A 194 -20.43 3.05 11.60
N ASN A 195 -21.62 3.57 11.94
CA ASN A 195 -22.63 4.00 10.96
C ASN A 195 -22.70 5.53 10.78
N SER A 196 -21.76 6.28 11.36
CA SER A 196 -21.78 7.76 11.31
C SER A 196 -21.18 8.34 10.05
N VAL A 197 -20.33 7.57 9.36
CA VAL A 197 -19.60 8.01 8.16
C VAL A 197 -19.30 6.82 7.26
N GLU A 198 -19.44 6.99 5.97
CA GLU A 198 -19.00 5.98 4.98
C GLU A 198 -17.48 5.95 4.86
N VAL A 199 -16.85 4.78 5.06
CA VAL A 199 -15.38 4.62 5.02
C VAL A 199 -14.96 3.87 3.77
N HIS A 200 -14.22 4.52 2.90
CA HIS A 200 -13.71 3.99 1.64
C HIS A 200 -12.19 3.94 1.57
N SER A 201 -11.66 2.98 0.83
CA SER A 201 -10.23 2.84 0.55
C SER A 201 -9.99 1.96 -0.67
N PHE A 202 -8.73 1.85 -1.10
CA PHE A 202 -8.29 0.75 -1.95
C PHE A 202 -8.21 -0.52 -1.11
N TRP A 203 -9.07 -1.48 -1.37
CA TRP A 203 -9.10 -2.76 -0.66
C TRP A 203 -8.25 -3.79 -1.40
N ASP A 204 -6.95 -3.67 -1.30
CA ASP A 204 -6.00 -4.43 -2.08
C ASP A 204 -5.16 -5.42 -1.25
N SER A 205 -5.26 -5.37 0.08
CA SER A 205 -4.57 -6.29 0.98
C SER A 205 -5.26 -7.66 1.05
N PRO A 206 -4.54 -8.72 1.48
CA PRO A 206 -5.13 -10.03 1.73
C PRO A 206 -6.28 -10.01 2.75
N LEU A 207 -6.30 -9.02 3.64
CA LEU A 207 -7.35 -8.87 4.64
C LEU A 207 -8.67 -8.42 4.05
N SER A 208 -8.67 -7.81 2.86
CA SER A 208 -9.89 -7.29 2.22
C SER A 208 -10.96 -8.36 2.01
N LYS A 209 -10.60 -9.61 1.78
CA LYS A 209 -11.54 -10.73 1.63
C LYS A 209 -12.21 -11.18 2.95
N TYR A 210 -11.65 -10.78 4.10
CA TYR A 210 -12.16 -11.12 5.44
C TYR A 210 -12.90 -9.95 6.11
N ILE A 211 -12.86 -8.78 5.51
CA ILE A 211 -13.55 -7.59 6.00
C ILE A 211 -14.78 -7.39 5.13
N ASN A 212 -15.96 -7.49 5.75
CA ASN A 212 -17.21 -7.29 5.02
C ASN A 212 -17.30 -5.83 4.57
N HIS A 213 -17.16 -5.62 3.26
CA HIS A 213 -17.36 -4.34 2.61
C HIS A 213 -18.32 -4.57 1.44
N GLN A 214 -19.44 -3.85 1.46
CA GLN A 214 -20.44 -3.93 0.39
C GLN A 214 -20.03 -3.19 -0.88
N GLU A 215 -18.83 -2.60 -0.92
CA GLU A 215 -18.43 -1.63 -1.91
C GLU A 215 -17.50 -2.25 -2.96
N LYS A 216 -17.74 -1.86 -4.21
CA LYS A 216 -16.89 -2.23 -5.33
C LYS A 216 -15.54 -1.54 -5.22
N LEU A 217 -14.51 -2.34 -5.23
CA LEU A 217 -13.13 -1.98 -4.99
C LEU A 217 -12.51 -1.30 -6.20
N ILE A 218 -11.70 -0.30 -5.95
CA ILE A 218 -10.72 0.16 -6.93
C ILE A 218 -9.55 -0.82 -6.87
N ALA A 219 -9.33 -1.53 -7.95
CA ALA A 219 -8.19 -2.43 -8.08
C ALA A 219 -7.03 -1.75 -8.81
N LEU A 220 -5.83 -1.88 -8.25
CA LEU A 220 -4.58 -1.47 -8.90
C LEU A 220 -3.98 -2.67 -9.63
N ASN A 221 -3.74 -2.52 -10.92
CA ASN A 221 -3.16 -3.59 -11.72
C ASN A 221 -1.63 -3.59 -11.66
N TYR A 222 -1.07 -4.19 -10.60
CA TYR A 222 0.37 -4.30 -10.38
C TYR A 222 1.08 -5.10 -11.48
N ASN A 223 0.43 -6.10 -12.06
CA ASN A 223 1.00 -6.87 -13.16
C ASN A 223 1.14 -6.01 -14.42
N GLU A 224 0.18 -5.12 -14.68
CA GLU A 224 0.27 -4.19 -15.81
C GLU A 224 1.35 -3.14 -15.56
N LEU A 225 1.44 -2.58 -14.37
CA LEU A 225 2.52 -1.66 -14.03
C LEU A 225 3.89 -2.31 -14.24
N ALA A 226 4.06 -3.55 -13.79
CA ALA A 226 5.29 -4.31 -13.96
C ALA A 226 5.59 -4.61 -15.43
N ARG A 227 4.60 -5.00 -16.23
CA ARG A 227 4.74 -5.21 -17.67
C ARG A 227 5.19 -3.92 -18.38
N GLN A 228 4.59 -2.80 -18.04
CA GLN A 228 5.00 -1.50 -18.58
C GLN A 228 6.42 -1.12 -18.14
N ALA A 229 6.82 -1.46 -16.90
CA ALA A 229 8.20 -1.22 -16.45
C ALA A 229 9.22 -1.96 -17.33
N ILE A 230 8.97 -3.22 -17.68
CA ILE A 230 9.85 -3.99 -18.55
C ILE A 230 9.86 -3.43 -19.99
N LYS A 231 8.70 -2.99 -20.50
CA LYS A 231 8.63 -2.33 -21.82
C LYS A 231 9.43 -1.03 -21.84
N VAL A 232 9.28 -0.18 -20.82
CA VAL A 232 10.03 1.08 -20.69
C VAL A 232 11.51 0.80 -20.54
N TYR A 233 11.89 -0.20 -19.74
CA TYR A 233 13.28 -0.64 -19.63
C TYR A 233 13.86 -0.99 -21.01
N SER A 234 13.19 -1.88 -21.74
CA SER A 234 13.63 -2.30 -23.08
C SER A 234 13.65 -1.13 -24.07
N PHE A 235 12.67 -0.23 -23.96
CA PHE A 235 12.61 0.96 -24.81
C PHE A 235 13.82 1.89 -24.54
N LEU A 236 14.14 2.18 -23.30
CA LEU A 236 15.27 3.04 -22.92
C LEU A 236 16.62 2.43 -23.33
N VAL A 237 16.79 1.11 -23.18
CA VAL A 237 18.00 0.41 -23.62
C VAL A 237 18.21 0.54 -25.14
N ASN A 238 17.14 0.45 -25.93
CA ASN A 238 17.21 0.52 -27.39
C ASN A 238 17.18 1.94 -27.96
N ASN A 239 16.93 2.96 -27.14
CA ASN A 239 16.83 4.37 -27.56
C ASN A 239 17.63 5.25 -26.57
N PRO A 240 18.97 5.21 -26.62
CA PRO A 240 19.81 5.88 -25.64
C PRO A 240 19.75 7.42 -25.70
N GLU A 241 19.22 7.98 -26.81
CA GLU A 241 18.93 9.40 -26.98
C GLU A 241 17.72 9.89 -26.20
N ILE A 242 16.86 8.97 -25.75
CA ILE A 242 15.67 9.34 -24.94
C ILE A 242 16.12 9.63 -23.51
N GLU A 243 15.87 10.85 -23.09
CA GLU A 243 16.30 11.32 -21.76
C GLU A 243 15.45 10.74 -20.61
N SER A 244 14.13 10.63 -20.81
CA SER A 244 13.23 10.05 -19.82
C SER A 244 11.88 9.64 -20.40
N VAL A 245 11.21 8.71 -19.72
CA VAL A 245 9.86 8.25 -20.04
C VAL A 245 9.00 8.27 -18.77
N ALA A 246 7.81 8.87 -18.83
CA ALA A 246 6.84 8.83 -17.76
C ALA A 246 5.60 8.04 -18.19
N VAL A 247 5.28 6.96 -17.46
CA VAL A 247 4.11 6.13 -17.72
C VAL A 247 3.17 6.17 -16.54
N THR A 248 1.90 6.46 -16.81
CA THR A 248 0.83 6.40 -15.82
C THR A 248 -0.12 5.26 -16.17
N VAL A 249 -0.25 4.29 -15.26
CA VAL A 249 -1.15 3.15 -15.40
C VAL A 249 -2.46 3.48 -14.72
N LYS A 250 -3.57 3.28 -15.43
CA LYS A 250 -4.92 3.51 -14.89
C LYS A 250 -5.25 2.50 -13.79
N GLY A 251 -5.90 2.97 -12.72
CA GLY A 251 -6.69 2.10 -11.86
C GLY A 251 -8.06 1.85 -12.49
N ASP A 252 -8.66 0.71 -12.16
CA ASP A 252 -10.01 0.42 -12.61
C ASP A 252 -11.02 1.19 -11.74
N MET A 253 -11.68 2.17 -12.35
CA MET A 253 -12.75 2.97 -11.77
C MET A 253 -13.96 2.97 -12.73
N SER A 254 -14.42 1.81 -13.12
CA SER A 254 -15.51 1.66 -14.10
C SER A 254 -16.81 2.38 -13.73
N HIS A 255 -16.88 2.97 -12.54
CA HIS A 255 -18.09 3.63 -12.00
C HIS A 255 -17.96 5.14 -11.80
N CYS A 256 -16.79 5.76 -12.02
CA CYS A 256 -16.57 7.17 -11.74
C CYS A 256 -15.89 7.88 -12.91
N LEU A 257 -16.64 8.66 -13.69
CA LEU A 257 -16.12 9.40 -14.85
C LEU A 257 -16.33 10.92 -14.69
N ALA A 258 -15.27 11.71 -14.53
CA ALA A 258 -15.29 13.17 -14.72
C ALA A 258 -13.87 13.79 -14.80
N PRO A 259 -13.65 14.91 -15.54
CA PRO A 259 -12.35 15.57 -15.74
C PRO A 259 -11.96 16.60 -14.67
N ILE A 260 -10.67 16.93 -14.55
CA ILE A 260 -10.03 17.53 -13.38
C ILE A 260 -9.04 18.67 -13.70
N LYS A 261 -8.87 19.62 -12.73
CA LYS A 261 -7.80 20.65 -12.66
C LYS A 261 -7.12 20.63 -11.28
N SER A 262 -5.80 20.85 -11.16
CA SER A 262 -4.99 20.61 -9.94
C SER A 262 -3.93 21.64 -9.54
N ALA A 263 -3.45 21.60 -8.27
CA ALA A 263 -2.30 22.32 -7.70
C ALA A 263 -1.56 21.49 -6.60
N TYR A 264 -0.25 21.70 -6.34
CA TYR A 264 0.69 20.82 -5.60
C TYR A 264 1.33 21.37 -4.31
N VAL A 265 1.69 20.52 -3.31
CA VAL A 265 2.46 20.84 -2.07
C VAL A 265 3.24 19.61 -1.54
N GLN A 266 4.45 19.79 -0.96
CA GLN A 266 5.43 18.74 -0.53
C GLN A 266 5.47 18.34 0.96
N PRO A 267 6.05 17.19 1.33
CA PRO A 267 5.96 16.51 2.64
C PRO A 267 7.24 16.05 3.36
N ASN A 268 7.16 15.57 4.62
CA ASN A 268 8.20 15.05 5.52
C ASN A 268 7.85 13.79 6.36
N GLU A 269 8.82 12.91 6.58
CA GLU A 269 9.07 11.59 7.25
C GLU A 269 8.03 10.51 7.62
N ASN A 270 8.53 9.26 7.56
CA ASN A 270 7.78 8.00 7.51
C ASN A 270 7.49 7.39 8.90
N THR A 271 6.53 7.97 9.65
CA THR A 271 6.04 7.43 10.93
C THR A 271 5.01 6.32 10.77
N PHE A 272 4.41 6.15 9.57
CA PHE A 272 3.37 5.18 9.32
C PHE A 272 3.81 3.74 9.63
N LEU A 273 4.97 3.33 9.09
CA LEU A 273 5.46 1.95 9.27
C LEU A 273 5.91 1.65 10.72
N LYS A 274 6.17 2.67 11.52
CA LYS A 274 6.57 2.52 12.94
C LYS A 274 5.39 2.59 13.90
N ASP A 275 4.19 2.92 13.41
CA ASP A 275 3.00 3.00 14.25
C ASP A 275 2.59 1.59 14.71
N PRO A 276 2.39 1.37 16.02
CA PRO A 276 2.02 0.05 16.54
C PRO A 276 0.75 -0.53 15.92
N SER A 277 -0.25 0.31 15.60
CA SER A 277 -1.49 -0.16 14.98
C SER A 277 -1.26 -0.63 13.55
N VAL A 278 -0.36 0.03 12.82
CA VAL A 278 0.05 -0.37 11.47
C VAL A 278 0.82 -1.68 11.51
N GLN A 279 1.73 -1.83 12.48
CA GLN A 279 2.47 -3.08 12.69
C GLN A 279 1.55 -4.24 13.04
N ASP A 280 0.52 -3.99 13.85
CA ASP A 280 -0.51 -4.99 14.16
C ASP A 280 -1.24 -5.47 12.89
N VAL A 281 -1.66 -4.55 12.01
CA VAL A 281 -2.33 -4.91 10.75
C VAL A 281 -1.37 -5.66 9.82
N TYR A 282 -0.12 -5.26 9.70
CA TYR A 282 0.88 -6.00 8.93
C TYR A 282 1.16 -7.40 9.50
N ALA A 283 1.10 -7.55 10.83
CA ALA A 283 1.19 -8.88 11.45
C ALA A 283 0.00 -9.77 11.06
N LEU A 284 -1.22 -9.21 11.02
CA LEU A 284 -2.41 -9.91 10.51
C LEU A 284 -2.28 -10.23 9.01
N GLU A 285 -1.79 -9.33 8.19
CA GLU A 285 -1.56 -9.57 6.76
C GLU A 285 -0.60 -10.75 6.54
N ARG A 286 0.54 -10.76 7.23
CA ARG A 286 1.49 -11.90 7.17
C ARG A 286 0.85 -13.20 7.61
N LEU A 287 0.09 -13.17 8.70
CA LEU A 287 -0.63 -14.33 9.20
C LEU A 287 -1.62 -14.84 8.15
N PHE A 288 -2.61 -14.03 7.79
CA PHE A 288 -3.73 -14.46 6.94
C PHE A 288 -3.33 -14.78 5.49
N SER A 289 -2.25 -14.20 4.96
CA SER A 289 -1.72 -14.57 3.64
C SER A 289 -1.05 -15.94 3.61
N SER A 290 -0.74 -16.52 4.77
CA SER A 290 -0.02 -17.79 4.92
C SER A 290 -0.88 -18.93 5.49
N LEU A 291 -2.17 -18.67 5.80
CA LEU A 291 -3.09 -19.68 6.31
C LEU A 291 -3.62 -20.57 5.18
N ASP A 292 -3.63 -21.88 5.42
CA ASP A 292 -4.45 -22.84 4.68
C ASP A 292 -5.84 -23.01 5.33
N GLU A 293 -6.71 -23.83 4.75
CA GLU A 293 -8.06 -24.04 5.25
C GLU A 293 -8.08 -24.55 6.69
N LEU A 294 -7.21 -25.50 7.01
CA LEU A 294 -7.11 -26.05 8.36
C LEU A 294 -6.58 -25.02 9.37
N ASP A 295 -5.58 -24.21 8.97
CA ASP A 295 -5.10 -23.10 9.79
C ASP A 295 -6.23 -22.12 10.10
N PHE A 296 -7.10 -21.84 9.11
CA PHE A 296 -8.23 -20.95 9.27
C PHE A 296 -9.31 -21.50 10.23
N GLU A 297 -9.64 -22.79 10.16
CA GLU A 297 -10.56 -23.40 11.12
C GLU A 297 -9.95 -23.46 12.53
N ILE A 298 -8.66 -23.78 12.65
CA ILE A 298 -7.95 -23.73 13.94
C ILE A 298 -8.02 -22.33 14.57
N ILE A 299 -7.80 -21.26 13.80
CA ILE A 299 -7.84 -19.90 14.35
C ILE A 299 -9.25 -19.50 14.79
N LYS A 300 -10.31 -19.94 14.09
CA LYS A 300 -11.72 -19.77 14.54
C LYS A 300 -11.97 -20.45 15.88
N CYS A 301 -11.51 -21.69 16.04
CA CYS A 301 -11.62 -22.41 17.30
C CYS A 301 -10.83 -21.72 18.42
N VAL A 302 -9.65 -21.19 18.12
CA VAL A 302 -8.84 -20.40 19.05
C VAL A 302 -9.59 -19.14 19.51
N ILE A 303 -10.28 -18.45 18.59
CA ILE A 303 -11.10 -17.25 18.90
C ILE A 303 -12.30 -17.62 19.81
N LYS A 304 -12.92 -18.78 19.59
CA LYS A 304 -14.01 -19.30 20.43
C LYS A 304 -13.55 -19.76 21.83
N GLY A 305 -12.23 -19.78 22.07
CA GLY A 305 -11.66 -20.17 23.36
C GLY A 305 -11.43 -21.67 23.54
N ASP A 306 -11.59 -22.47 22.48
CA ASP A 306 -11.43 -23.93 22.53
C ASP A 306 -10.02 -24.34 22.99
N THR A 307 -9.93 -25.42 23.78
CA THR A 307 -8.63 -25.99 24.16
C THR A 307 -7.95 -26.69 22.98
N TYR A 308 -6.66 -26.93 23.06
CA TYR A 308 -5.93 -27.62 21.97
C TYR A 308 -6.43 -29.04 21.73
N GLU A 309 -6.85 -29.72 22.79
CA GLU A 309 -7.44 -31.04 22.75
C GLU A 309 -8.78 -31.01 21.98
N LEU A 310 -9.64 -30.07 22.30
CA LEU A 310 -10.92 -29.88 21.64
C LEU A 310 -10.78 -29.48 20.17
N ILE A 311 -9.78 -28.64 19.84
CA ILE A 311 -9.46 -28.28 18.46
C ILE A 311 -8.98 -29.52 17.70
N ALA A 312 -8.12 -30.34 18.30
CA ALA A 312 -7.63 -31.56 17.68
C ALA A 312 -8.76 -32.54 17.36
N GLU A 313 -9.72 -32.68 18.26
CA GLU A 313 -10.91 -33.50 18.08
C GLU A 313 -11.82 -32.94 16.97
N LYS A 314 -12.16 -31.64 17.01
CA LYS A 314 -13.03 -31.00 16.02
C LYS A 314 -12.49 -31.07 14.60
N GLU A 315 -11.19 -30.83 14.45
CA GLU A 315 -10.53 -30.80 13.13
C GLU A 315 -9.97 -32.18 12.71
N ASN A 316 -10.20 -33.21 13.50
CA ASN A 316 -9.73 -34.59 13.27
C ASN A 316 -8.21 -34.67 12.98
N VAL A 317 -7.42 -33.98 13.78
CA VAL A 317 -5.95 -33.93 13.67
C VAL A 317 -5.29 -34.25 15.02
N SER A 318 -3.98 -34.53 15.01
CA SER A 318 -3.26 -34.77 16.25
C SER A 318 -3.08 -33.49 17.07
N LEU A 319 -3.02 -33.62 18.39
CA LEU A 319 -2.66 -32.52 19.30
C LEU A 319 -1.32 -31.87 18.93
N GLY A 320 -0.37 -32.67 18.45
CA GLY A 320 0.92 -32.20 17.95
C GLY A 320 0.78 -31.29 16.74
N THR A 321 -0.12 -31.64 15.82
CA THR A 321 -0.45 -30.83 14.63
C THR A 321 -1.03 -29.47 15.04
N VAL A 322 -1.99 -29.44 15.96
CA VAL A 322 -2.58 -28.19 16.46
C VAL A 322 -1.51 -27.29 17.09
N LYS A 323 -0.68 -27.85 17.99
CA LYS A 323 0.40 -27.11 18.65
C LYS A 323 1.41 -26.54 17.65
N TYR A 324 1.80 -27.32 16.63
CA TYR A 324 2.71 -26.91 15.58
C TYR A 324 2.12 -25.75 14.77
N ARG A 325 0.86 -25.87 14.31
CA ARG A 325 0.18 -24.85 13.52
C ARG A 325 -0.01 -23.55 14.29
N ILE A 326 -0.43 -23.62 15.56
CA ILE A 326 -0.54 -22.42 16.42
C ILE A 326 0.84 -21.78 16.63
N LYS A 327 1.90 -22.56 16.83
CA LYS A 327 3.26 -22.01 16.93
C LYS A 327 3.70 -21.30 15.63
N LYS A 328 3.36 -21.87 14.47
CA LYS A 328 3.59 -21.24 13.16
C LYS A 328 2.83 -19.91 13.04
N MET A 329 1.54 -19.87 13.41
CA MET A 329 0.73 -18.67 13.39
C MET A 329 1.27 -17.57 14.32
N LEU A 330 1.71 -17.95 15.53
CA LEU A 330 2.35 -17.04 16.48
C LEU A 330 3.60 -16.40 15.89
N ALA A 331 4.46 -17.20 15.25
CA ALA A 331 5.68 -16.72 14.61
C ALA A 331 5.36 -15.73 13.46
N LEU A 332 4.37 -16.04 12.60
CA LEU A 332 3.91 -15.17 11.51
C LEU A 332 3.35 -13.84 12.02
N ALA A 333 2.59 -13.88 13.12
CA ALA A 333 2.04 -12.69 13.77
C ALA A 333 3.07 -11.92 14.62
N GLY A 334 4.30 -12.43 14.78
CA GLY A 334 5.31 -11.85 15.66
C GLY A 334 4.90 -11.85 17.13
N LYS A 335 4.09 -12.83 17.55
CA LYS A 335 3.59 -12.99 18.92
C LYS A 335 4.19 -14.24 19.56
N THR A 336 4.26 -14.25 20.90
CA THR A 336 4.84 -15.37 21.65
C THR A 336 3.79 -16.21 22.39
N LYS A 337 2.62 -15.60 22.66
CA LYS A 337 1.55 -16.22 23.44
C LYS A 337 0.24 -16.24 22.65
N ARG A 338 -0.53 -17.33 22.81
CA ARG A 338 -1.86 -17.48 22.23
C ARG A 338 -2.79 -16.29 22.56
N LYS A 339 -2.75 -15.78 23.79
CA LYS A 339 -3.56 -14.63 24.22
C LYS A 339 -3.22 -13.37 23.42
N GLU A 340 -1.97 -13.15 23.08
CA GLU A 340 -1.53 -12.00 22.28
C GLU A 340 -2.05 -12.09 20.83
N LEU A 341 -2.06 -13.30 20.26
CA LEU A 341 -2.64 -13.55 18.94
C LEU A 341 -4.14 -13.31 18.94
N LEU A 342 -4.87 -13.83 19.96
CA LEU A 342 -6.29 -13.58 20.16
C LEU A 342 -6.61 -12.10 20.23
N MET A 343 -5.93 -11.36 21.11
CA MET A 343 -6.15 -9.92 21.26
C MET A 343 -5.90 -9.16 19.96
N LEU A 344 -4.93 -9.60 19.14
CA LEU A 344 -4.63 -9.00 17.85
C LEU A 344 -5.77 -9.23 16.86
N VAL A 345 -6.28 -10.46 16.75
CA VAL A 345 -7.37 -10.81 15.84
C VAL A 345 -8.69 -10.16 16.29
N GLU A 346 -9.01 -10.22 17.57
CA GLU A 346 -10.21 -9.61 18.16
C GLU A 346 -10.25 -8.08 17.94
N LYS A 347 -9.09 -7.44 18.05
CA LYS A 347 -8.98 -5.99 17.90
C LYS A 347 -9.43 -5.49 16.52
N TYR A 348 -9.19 -6.26 15.46
CA TYR A 348 -9.40 -5.80 14.10
C TYR A 348 -10.41 -6.63 13.28
N LEU A 349 -10.62 -7.91 13.59
CA LEU A 349 -11.32 -8.86 12.73
C LEU A 349 -12.44 -9.66 13.41
N GLN A 350 -12.69 -9.49 14.71
CA GLN A 350 -13.60 -10.35 15.49
C GLN A 350 -15.00 -10.47 14.87
N ALA A 351 -15.57 -9.38 14.38
CA ALA A 351 -16.93 -9.38 13.82
C ALA A 351 -17.06 -10.10 12.47
N GLU A 352 -15.95 -10.35 11.79
CA GLU A 352 -15.90 -10.94 10.45
C GLU A 352 -15.51 -12.43 10.46
N LEU A 353 -15.06 -12.96 11.61
CA LEU A 353 -14.57 -14.34 11.73
C LEU A 353 -15.46 -15.27 12.55
N ILE A 354 -16.46 -14.73 13.24
CA ILE A 354 -17.45 -15.47 14.06
C ILE A 354 -18.78 -15.49 13.36
#